data_a1aa86f06a687289df05e035c2e9b6d7
#
_entry.id   a1aa86f06a687289df05e035c2e9b6d7
#
_cell.length_a   1.000
_cell.length_b   1.000
_cell.length_c   1.000
_cell.angle_alpha   90.00
_cell.angle_beta   90.00
_cell.angle_gamma   90.00
#
_symmetry.space_group_name_H-M   'P 1'
#
loop_
_entity.id
_entity.type
_entity.pdbx_description
1 polymer ?
#
loop_
_entity_poly.entity_id
_entity_poly.type
_entity_poly.pdbx_seq_one_letter_code
_entity_poly.pdbx_strand_id
1 'polypeptide(L)'
;MGRPEASSRPRLGVAKFASCDGCQLQILNLEDALLAIADRIDIVEFPEATTHRSSGPFDVMLVEGAISTAEQEEHIHKLRRESTLLVTIGACATAGGIQALRNWANHDEFRATVYARPEWIESHATARPVADFVKVDGALTGCPISQSDLVEMVTALLVGRRPYLPDEALCLACKRKGNVCVTVAKGIPCLGEVTRTGCGVLCPSYDRGCYACFGPREQANARSLAGHFLLEGIPDVEVGRLFAGFTAYNEPFRTAVTQLGGTRGATPDADWAEAAAALHRGGHDAG
;
A
#
# COMPACT_ATOMS: atom_id res chain seq x y z
N MET A 1 -12.86 36.48 25.46
CA MET A 1 -11.77 35.50 25.36
C MET A 1 -11.33 35.51 23.89
N GLY A 2 -10.14 36.13 23.61
CA GLY A 2 -9.62 36.27 22.25
C GLY A 2 -9.31 34.89 21.66
N ARG A 3 -9.65 34.69 20.38
CA ARG A 3 -9.09 33.58 19.59
C ARG A 3 -7.57 33.66 19.73
N PRO A 4 -6.85 32.54 19.97
CA PRO A 4 -5.41 32.56 19.82
C PRO A 4 -5.10 33.01 18.39
N GLU A 5 -4.15 33.89 18.21
CA GLU A 5 -3.65 34.32 16.91
C GLU A 5 -3.34 33.04 16.11
N ALA A 6 -4.03 32.87 14.97
CA ALA A 6 -3.84 31.71 14.13
C ALA A 6 -2.38 31.72 13.68
N SER A 7 -1.63 30.70 14.06
CA SER A 7 -0.30 30.42 13.50
C SER A 7 -0.42 30.57 11.98
N SER A 8 0.49 31.32 11.37
CA SER A 8 0.51 31.50 9.91
C SER A 8 0.98 30.23 9.18
N ARG A 9 1.33 29.19 9.94
CA ARG A 9 1.85 27.91 9.46
C ARG A 9 0.72 26.88 9.30
N PRO A 10 0.73 26.06 8.23
CA PRO A 10 -0.20 24.95 8.09
C PRO A 10 -0.07 23.95 9.24
N ARG A 11 -1.19 23.42 9.70
CA ARG A 11 -1.27 22.44 10.78
C ARG A 11 -1.29 21.02 10.22
N LEU A 12 -0.25 20.24 10.55
CA LEU A 12 -0.11 18.85 10.15
C LEU A 12 -0.43 17.92 11.33
N GLY A 13 -1.29 16.94 11.07
CA GLY A 13 -1.50 15.78 11.95
C GLY A 13 -1.01 14.49 11.29
N VAL A 14 -0.56 13.55 12.11
CA VAL A 14 -0.25 12.18 11.73
C VAL A 14 -1.10 11.25 12.59
N ALA A 15 -1.94 10.44 11.97
CA ALA A 15 -2.82 9.50 12.65
C ALA A 15 -2.43 8.05 12.32
N LYS A 16 -2.57 7.18 13.33
CA LYS A 16 -2.25 5.77 13.25
C LYS A 16 -3.49 4.90 13.41
N PHE A 17 -3.60 3.89 12.55
CA PHE A 17 -4.54 2.79 12.67
C PHE A 17 -3.80 1.44 12.72
N ALA A 18 -4.37 0.36 12.20
CA ALA A 18 -3.72 -0.95 12.24
C ALA A 18 -2.51 -0.99 11.28
N SER A 19 -1.30 -0.89 11.83
CA SER A 19 -0.03 -0.85 11.09
C SER A 19 1.14 -1.30 11.95
N CYS A 20 2.33 -1.34 11.35
CA CYS A 20 3.61 -1.59 12.03
C CYS A 20 4.43 -0.32 12.30
N ASP A 21 3.86 0.87 12.03
CA ASP A 21 4.45 2.21 12.19
C ASP A 21 5.65 2.51 11.28
N GLY A 22 5.98 1.60 10.36
CA GLY A 22 7.11 1.75 9.45
C GLY A 22 7.05 3.02 8.59
N CYS A 23 5.85 3.48 8.22
CA CYS A 23 5.70 4.72 7.48
C CYS A 23 5.89 5.97 8.35
N GLN A 24 5.47 5.94 9.60
CA GLN A 24 5.76 7.02 10.56
C GLN A 24 7.25 7.09 10.89
N LEU A 25 7.92 5.93 11.01
CA LEU A 25 9.38 5.89 11.16
C LEU A 25 10.10 6.49 9.95
N GLN A 26 9.57 6.36 8.73
CA GLN A 26 10.15 7.04 7.56
C GLN A 26 10.04 8.57 7.66
N ILE A 27 8.99 9.10 8.31
CA ILE A 27 8.89 10.54 8.59
C ILE A 27 9.99 10.96 9.57
N LEU A 28 10.17 10.21 10.68
CA LEU A 28 11.19 10.50 11.68
C LEU A 28 12.62 10.37 11.13
N ASN A 29 12.84 9.38 10.26
CA ASN A 29 14.13 9.14 9.61
C ASN A 29 14.49 10.18 8.52
N LEU A 30 13.67 11.21 8.29
CA LEU A 30 14.04 12.36 7.47
C LEU A 30 15.09 13.24 8.13
N GLU A 31 15.29 13.11 9.44
CA GLU A 31 16.31 13.81 10.23
C GLU A 31 16.30 15.33 9.97
N ASP A 32 17.39 15.89 9.43
CA ASP A 32 17.49 17.32 9.14
C ASP A 32 16.40 17.84 8.19
N ALA A 33 15.92 17.01 7.25
CA ALA A 33 14.82 17.38 6.38
C ALA A 33 13.49 17.51 7.15
N LEU A 34 13.28 16.71 8.20
CA LEU A 34 12.12 16.87 9.08
C LEU A 34 12.17 18.20 9.85
N LEU A 35 13.34 18.60 10.33
CA LEU A 35 13.52 19.89 11.00
C LEU A 35 13.21 21.06 10.06
N ALA A 36 13.70 20.99 8.81
CA ALA A 36 13.40 22.00 7.79
C ALA A 36 11.90 22.06 7.43
N ILE A 37 11.20 20.95 7.48
CA ILE A 37 9.75 20.89 7.32
C ILE A 37 9.06 21.51 8.55
N ALA A 38 9.48 21.16 9.75
CA ALA A 38 8.91 21.66 11.01
C ALA A 38 9.06 23.19 11.17
N ASP A 39 10.05 23.80 10.52
CA ASP A 39 10.17 25.27 10.45
C ASP A 39 9.07 25.93 9.60
N ARG A 40 8.38 25.19 8.77
CA ARG A 40 7.36 25.67 7.84
C ARG A 40 5.94 25.19 8.17
N ILE A 41 5.82 24.15 8.97
CA ILE A 41 4.56 23.48 9.34
C ILE A 41 4.50 23.31 10.85
N ASP A 42 3.33 23.50 11.44
CA ASP A 42 3.09 23.12 12.82
C ASP A 42 2.64 21.64 12.86
N ILE A 43 3.52 20.75 13.29
CA ILE A 43 3.19 19.35 13.56
C ILE A 43 2.46 19.31 14.90
N VAL A 44 1.13 19.27 14.85
CA VAL A 44 0.27 19.43 16.03
C VAL A 44 -0.19 18.12 16.64
N GLU A 45 -0.09 17.02 15.89
CA GLU A 45 -0.36 15.66 16.36
C GLU A 45 0.54 14.67 15.64
N PHE A 46 1.32 13.89 16.41
CA PHE A 46 2.16 12.82 15.87
C PHE A 46 2.44 11.81 16.98
N PRO A 47 1.62 10.75 17.14
CA PRO A 47 1.71 9.82 18.26
C PRO A 47 3.07 9.17 18.47
N GLU A 48 3.81 8.87 17.40
CA GLU A 48 5.15 8.26 17.49
C GLU A 48 6.24 9.24 17.92
N ALA A 49 6.02 10.55 17.76
CA ALA A 49 7.01 11.58 18.10
C ALA A 49 6.72 12.27 19.41
N THR A 50 5.45 12.37 19.83
CA THR A 50 5.03 13.16 20.99
C THR A 50 3.77 12.62 21.65
N THR A 51 3.65 12.83 22.96
CA THR A 51 2.42 12.55 23.71
C THR A 51 1.36 13.64 23.56
N HIS A 52 1.72 14.79 22.98
CA HIS A 52 0.76 15.86 22.72
C HIS A 52 -0.32 15.40 21.75
N ARG A 53 -1.57 15.71 22.06
CA ARG A 53 -2.73 15.44 21.21
C ARG A 53 -3.43 16.75 20.93
N SER A 54 -3.79 16.97 19.69
CA SER A 54 -4.51 18.15 19.23
C SER A 54 -5.85 17.74 18.65
N SER A 55 -6.85 18.58 18.86
CA SER A 55 -8.07 18.54 18.09
C SER A 55 -7.93 19.40 16.83
N GLY A 56 -8.61 19.01 15.76
CA GLY A 56 -8.67 19.80 14.52
C GLY A 56 -9.05 21.28 14.71
N PRO A 57 -9.13 22.06 13.67
CA PRO A 57 -8.95 21.63 12.27
C PRO A 57 -7.49 21.38 11.91
N PHE A 58 -7.27 20.45 10.99
CA PHE A 58 -5.98 20.19 10.37
C PHE A 58 -5.98 20.64 8.91
N ASP A 59 -4.90 21.28 8.46
CA ASP A 59 -4.74 21.59 7.04
C ASP A 59 -4.39 20.33 6.26
N VAL A 60 -3.51 19.48 6.85
CA VAL A 60 -3.14 18.19 6.29
C VAL A 60 -3.16 17.12 7.40
N MET A 61 -3.81 16.00 7.13
CA MET A 61 -3.77 14.81 7.96
C MET A 61 -3.12 13.67 7.18
N LEU A 62 -1.98 13.18 7.66
CA LEU A 62 -1.37 11.95 7.16
C LEU A 62 -1.94 10.77 7.95
N VAL A 63 -2.43 9.77 7.24
CA VAL A 63 -3.09 8.60 7.85
C VAL A 63 -2.32 7.34 7.49
N GLU A 64 -1.77 6.66 8.50
CA GLU A 64 -1.16 5.34 8.39
C GLU A 64 -2.08 4.26 8.96
N GLY A 65 -2.07 3.10 8.31
CA GLY A 65 -2.75 1.92 8.83
C GLY A 65 -4.08 1.60 8.15
N ALA A 66 -4.49 0.33 8.27
CA ALA A 66 -5.77 -0.18 7.79
C ALA A 66 -6.86 0.01 8.84
N ILE A 67 -8.10 0.11 8.41
CA ILE A 67 -9.27 0.13 9.28
C ILE A 67 -9.72 -1.31 9.55
N SER A 68 -9.79 -1.69 10.81
CA SER A 68 -10.05 -3.06 11.24
C SER A 68 -10.93 -3.20 12.49
N THR A 69 -11.37 -2.08 13.08
CA THR A 69 -12.29 -2.04 14.22
C THR A 69 -13.33 -0.94 14.04
N ALA A 70 -14.47 -1.04 14.74
CA ALA A 70 -15.51 -0.02 14.72
C ALA A 70 -15.03 1.33 15.28
N GLU A 71 -14.19 1.31 16.31
CA GLU A 71 -13.59 2.52 16.89
C GLU A 71 -12.70 3.24 15.85
N GLN A 72 -11.90 2.48 15.09
CA GLN A 72 -11.07 3.04 14.02
C GLN A 72 -11.91 3.65 12.88
N GLU A 73 -13.04 3.01 12.55
CA GLU A 73 -13.99 3.53 11.56
C GLU A 73 -14.61 4.85 12.02
N GLU A 74 -15.07 4.94 13.26
CA GLU A 74 -15.57 6.21 13.82
C GLU A 74 -14.48 7.29 13.82
N HIS A 75 -13.27 6.92 14.23
CA HIS A 75 -12.13 7.84 14.29
C HIS A 75 -11.75 8.39 12.91
N ILE A 76 -11.68 7.56 11.86
CA ILE A 76 -11.34 8.05 10.52
C ILE A 76 -12.41 9.00 9.97
N HIS A 77 -13.68 8.75 10.24
CA HIS A 77 -14.77 9.66 9.88
C HIS A 77 -14.64 11.02 10.60
N LYS A 78 -14.22 11.03 11.86
CA LYS A 78 -13.93 12.26 12.62
C LYS A 78 -12.75 13.00 11.98
N LEU A 79 -11.62 12.34 11.78
CA LEU A 79 -10.43 12.95 11.16
C LEU A 79 -10.73 13.54 9.79
N ARG A 80 -11.55 12.86 8.95
CA ARG A 80 -11.97 13.41 7.65
C ARG A 80 -12.73 14.72 7.77
N ARG A 81 -13.63 14.85 8.76
CA ARG A 81 -14.38 16.10 8.98
C ARG A 81 -13.50 17.24 9.51
N GLU A 82 -12.46 16.91 10.24
CA GLU A 82 -11.54 17.87 10.88
C GLU A 82 -10.35 18.25 9.99
N SER A 83 -10.21 17.64 8.79
CA SER A 83 -9.05 17.82 7.91
C SER A 83 -9.46 18.47 6.59
N THR A 84 -8.69 19.46 6.14
CA THR A 84 -8.84 20.04 4.79
C THR A 84 -8.38 19.03 3.74
N LEU A 85 -7.16 18.50 3.90
CA LEU A 85 -6.60 17.44 3.08
C LEU A 85 -6.31 16.20 3.94
N LEU A 86 -6.75 15.04 3.47
CA LEU A 86 -6.47 13.75 4.07
C LEU A 86 -5.66 12.92 3.09
N VAL A 87 -4.44 12.56 3.50
CA VAL A 87 -3.47 11.81 2.69
C VAL A 87 -3.17 10.49 3.37
N THR A 88 -3.38 9.39 2.67
CA THR A 88 -3.00 8.06 3.15
C THR A 88 -1.53 7.77 2.88
N ILE A 89 -0.85 7.16 3.86
CA ILE A 89 0.55 6.79 3.75
C ILE A 89 0.75 5.29 3.99
N GLY A 90 1.47 4.66 3.07
CA GLY A 90 1.84 3.26 3.14
C GLY A 90 0.79 2.26 2.64
N ALA A 91 1.24 1.03 2.41
CA ALA A 91 0.41 -0.06 1.91
C ALA A 91 -0.77 -0.40 2.82
N CYS A 92 -0.65 -0.20 4.14
CA CYS A 92 -1.74 -0.47 5.08
C CYS A 92 -2.91 0.48 4.84
N ALA A 93 -2.66 1.80 4.76
CA ALA A 93 -3.71 2.79 4.55
C ALA A 93 -4.27 2.77 3.11
N THR A 94 -3.42 2.46 2.11
CA THR A 94 -3.79 2.49 0.69
C THR A 94 -4.35 1.17 0.15
N ALA A 95 -4.04 0.03 0.79
CA ALA A 95 -4.34 -1.31 0.30
C ALA A 95 -4.76 -2.29 1.40
N GLY A 96 -5.01 -1.84 2.63
CA GLY A 96 -5.27 -2.71 3.77
C GLY A 96 -4.03 -3.41 4.34
N GLY A 97 -2.88 -3.37 3.64
CA GLY A 97 -1.62 -3.95 4.08
C GLY A 97 -1.63 -5.48 4.15
N ILE A 98 -0.64 -6.03 4.85
CA ILE A 98 -0.55 -7.47 5.11
C ILE A 98 -1.75 -7.98 5.93
N GLN A 99 -2.36 -7.13 6.74
CA GLN A 99 -3.54 -7.43 7.55
C GLN A 99 -4.75 -7.81 6.67
N ALA A 100 -4.82 -7.25 5.45
CA ALA A 100 -5.90 -7.55 4.51
C ALA A 100 -5.87 -8.99 3.97
N LEU A 101 -4.78 -9.73 4.15
CA LEU A 101 -4.73 -11.16 3.77
C LEU A 101 -5.79 -12.00 4.51
N ARG A 102 -6.20 -11.58 5.70
CA ARG A 102 -7.30 -12.23 6.42
C ARG A 102 -8.66 -12.12 5.69
N ASN A 103 -8.82 -11.17 4.76
CA ASN A 103 -10.07 -10.95 4.04
C ASN A 103 -10.46 -12.14 3.15
N TRP A 104 -9.52 -13.03 2.84
CA TRP A 104 -9.73 -14.28 2.09
C TRP A 104 -9.82 -15.52 2.98
N ALA A 105 -9.99 -15.35 4.30
CA ALA A 105 -10.01 -16.44 5.25
C ALA A 105 -11.15 -16.27 6.25
N ASN A 106 -11.44 -17.32 7.04
CA ASN A 106 -12.39 -17.23 8.14
C ASN A 106 -11.75 -16.54 9.34
N HIS A 107 -12.14 -15.29 9.58
CA HIS A 107 -11.62 -14.47 10.67
C HIS A 107 -11.90 -15.07 12.07
N ASP A 108 -13.06 -15.67 12.27
CA ASP A 108 -13.42 -16.25 13.57
C ASP A 108 -12.60 -17.50 13.88
N GLU A 109 -12.30 -18.32 12.88
CA GLU A 109 -11.37 -19.46 13.03
C GLU A 109 -9.96 -18.99 13.40
N PHE A 110 -9.46 -17.90 12.78
CA PHE A 110 -8.17 -17.34 13.15
C PHE A 110 -8.17 -16.80 14.57
N ARG A 111 -9.19 -16.08 14.98
CA ARG A 111 -9.33 -15.58 16.36
C ARG A 111 -9.33 -16.74 17.36
N ALA A 112 -10.12 -17.77 17.11
CA ALA A 112 -10.21 -18.94 17.98
C ALA A 112 -8.89 -19.73 18.06
N THR A 113 -8.11 -19.74 16.98
CA THR A 113 -6.80 -20.45 16.95
C THR A 113 -5.69 -19.66 17.65
N VAL A 114 -5.69 -18.33 17.50
CA VAL A 114 -4.57 -17.48 17.96
C VAL A 114 -4.75 -17.02 19.41
N TYR A 115 -5.99 -16.70 19.82
CA TYR A 115 -6.25 -16.08 21.12
C TYR A 115 -6.91 -17.06 22.10
N ALA A 116 -6.38 -17.10 23.33
CA ALA A 116 -6.96 -17.91 24.42
C ALA A 116 -8.37 -17.44 24.82
N ARG A 117 -8.70 -16.19 24.57
CA ARG A 117 -9.99 -15.55 24.85
C ARG A 117 -10.44 -14.75 23.62
N PRO A 118 -10.88 -15.41 22.54
CA PRO A 118 -11.27 -14.75 21.30
C PRO A 118 -12.43 -13.77 21.45
N GLU A 119 -13.29 -13.99 22.45
CA GLU A 119 -14.41 -13.12 22.80
C GLU A 119 -14.01 -11.72 23.30
N TRP A 120 -12.76 -11.55 23.72
CA TRP A 120 -12.21 -10.24 24.14
C TRP A 120 -11.66 -9.42 22.97
N ILE A 121 -11.58 -10.00 21.79
CA ILE A 121 -11.03 -9.33 20.61
C ILE A 121 -12.17 -8.78 19.76
N GLU A 122 -12.37 -7.47 19.83
CA GLU A 122 -13.30 -6.75 18.96
C GLU A 122 -12.57 -6.33 17.68
N SER A 123 -13.00 -6.86 16.55
CA SER A 123 -12.46 -6.49 15.25
C SER A 123 -13.43 -6.79 14.12
N HIS A 124 -13.36 -6.02 13.04
CA HIS A 124 -14.06 -6.36 11.81
C HIS A 124 -13.54 -7.68 11.24
N ALA A 125 -14.38 -8.42 10.53
CA ALA A 125 -13.94 -9.61 9.79
C ALA A 125 -12.89 -9.27 8.72
N THR A 126 -12.88 -8.04 8.23
CA THR A 126 -11.96 -7.55 7.20
C THR A 126 -11.07 -6.42 7.71
N ALA A 127 -9.87 -6.29 7.13
CA ALA A 127 -9.02 -5.11 7.23
C ALA A 127 -9.02 -4.41 5.88
N ARG A 128 -9.40 -3.13 5.84
CA ARG A 128 -9.65 -2.43 4.59
C ARG A 128 -8.89 -1.11 4.51
N PRO A 129 -8.59 -0.62 3.29
CA PRO A 129 -7.95 0.67 3.09
C PRO A 129 -8.85 1.82 3.55
N VAL A 130 -8.24 2.95 3.88
CA VAL A 130 -8.95 4.16 4.33
C VAL A 130 -9.96 4.68 3.30
N ALA A 131 -9.63 4.52 2.01
CA ALA A 131 -10.48 4.98 0.91
C ALA A 131 -11.85 4.27 0.83
N ASP A 132 -12.00 3.11 1.47
CA ASP A 132 -13.29 2.40 1.56
C ASP A 132 -14.27 3.07 2.54
N PHE A 133 -13.79 3.95 3.42
CA PHE A 133 -14.57 4.59 4.47
C PHE A 133 -14.76 6.10 4.26
N VAL A 134 -13.73 6.78 3.75
CA VAL A 134 -13.75 8.24 3.58
C VAL A 134 -13.07 8.65 2.27
N LYS A 135 -13.42 9.87 1.79
CA LYS A 135 -12.71 10.46 0.66
C LYS A 135 -11.24 10.75 1.04
N VAL A 136 -10.31 10.28 0.22
CA VAL A 136 -8.87 10.53 0.32
C VAL A 136 -8.46 11.54 -0.76
N ASP A 137 -7.68 12.55 -0.40
CA ASP A 137 -7.25 13.62 -1.32
C ASP A 137 -5.88 13.33 -1.95
N GLY A 138 -5.09 12.43 -1.36
CA GLY A 138 -3.79 11.99 -1.88
C GLY A 138 -3.32 10.70 -1.22
N ALA A 139 -2.40 10.01 -1.86
CA ALA A 139 -1.85 8.74 -1.36
C ALA A 139 -0.35 8.62 -1.64
N LEU A 140 0.41 8.22 -0.62
CA LEU A 140 1.78 7.73 -0.74
C LEU A 140 1.77 6.22 -0.58
N THR A 141 2.14 5.51 -1.63
CA THR A 141 2.20 4.05 -1.60
C THR A 141 3.56 3.55 -1.12
N GLY A 142 3.63 2.30 -0.71
CA GLY A 142 4.87 1.65 -0.29
C GLY A 142 4.74 0.92 1.03
N CYS A 143 5.65 -0.04 1.27
CA CYS A 143 5.77 -0.73 2.55
C CYS A 143 7.27 -0.87 2.89
N PRO A 144 7.81 0.17 3.59
CA PRO A 144 7.23 1.48 3.90
C PRO A 144 7.22 2.45 2.72
N ILE A 145 6.71 3.68 2.93
CA ILE A 145 6.76 4.77 1.95
C ILE A 145 8.19 5.18 1.64
N SER A 146 8.37 5.82 0.48
CA SER A 146 9.63 6.47 0.10
C SER A 146 9.76 7.83 0.78
N GLN A 147 10.95 8.11 1.35
CA GLN A 147 11.26 9.42 1.95
C GLN A 147 11.24 10.53 0.89
N SER A 148 11.76 10.28 -0.32
CA SER A 148 11.73 11.25 -1.41
C SER A 148 10.30 11.62 -1.82
N ASP A 149 9.41 10.63 -1.91
CA ASP A 149 8.01 10.85 -2.26
C ASP A 149 7.26 11.60 -1.14
N LEU A 150 7.62 11.33 0.12
CA LEU A 150 7.09 12.06 1.26
C LEU A 150 7.50 13.55 1.23
N VAL A 151 8.77 13.84 1.02
CA VAL A 151 9.29 15.22 0.91
C VAL A 151 8.64 15.95 -0.25
N GLU A 152 8.52 15.30 -1.40
CA GLU A 152 7.82 15.84 -2.58
C GLU A 152 6.35 16.13 -2.25
N MET A 153 5.63 15.20 -1.63
CA MET A 153 4.22 15.37 -1.24
C MET A 153 4.06 16.58 -0.31
N VAL A 154 4.81 16.63 0.78
CA VAL A 154 4.71 17.70 1.77
C VAL A 154 5.08 19.05 1.15
N THR A 155 6.17 19.12 0.38
CA THR A 155 6.59 20.34 -0.29
C THR A 155 5.56 20.83 -1.29
N ALA A 156 4.97 19.93 -2.07
CA ALA A 156 3.93 20.26 -3.03
C ALA A 156 2.69 20.87 -2.34
N LEU A 157 2.25 20.24 -1.25
CA LEU A 157 1.08 20.70 -0.49
C LEU A 157 1.32 22.07 0.13
N LEU A 158 2.53 22.36 0.65
CA LEU A 158 2.90 23.65 1.22
C LEU A 158 2.79 24.80 0.21
N VAL A 159 3.12 24.57 -1.05
CA VAL A 159 3.07 25.60 -2.10
C VAL A 159 1.80 25.51 -2.95
N GLY A 160 0.84 24.68 -2.56
CA GLY A 160 -0.46 24.56 -3.23
C GLY A 160 -0.39 23.95 -4.63
N ARG A 161 0.66 23.16 -4.95
CA ARG A 161 0.79 22.48 -6.23
C ARG A 161 0.46 21.00 -6.12
N ARG A 162 0.21 20.36 -7.25
CA ARG A 162 0.10 18.91 -7.32
C ARG A 162 1.45 18.25 -7.09
N PRO A 163 1.56 17.23 -6.20
CA PRO A 163 2.80 16.45 -6.06
C PRO A 163 3.10 15.66 -7.34
N TYR A 164 4.36 15.60 -7.72
CA TYR A 164 4.83 14.76 -8.81
C TYR A 164 5.34 13.44 -8.24
N LEU A 165 4.48 12.43 -8.27
CA LEU A 165 4.82 11.07 -7.83
C LEU A 165 4.93 10.16 -9.04
N PRO A 166 6.05 9.42 -9.20
CA PRO A 166 6.24 8.54 -10.34
C PRO A 166 5.19 7.42 -10.36
N ASP A 167 4.59 7.15 -11.52
CA ASP A 167 3.65 6.03 -11.72
C ASP A 167 4.14 5.02 -12.78
N GLU A 168 5.40 5.08 -13.15
CA GLU A 168 5.98 4.13 -14.08
C GLU A 168 6.17 2.75 -13.45
N ALA A 169 6.26 1.72 -14.30
CA ALA A 169 6.59 0.37 -13.83
C ALA A 169 7.98 0.32 -13.19
N LEU A 170 8.12 -0.43 -12.09
CA LEU A 170 9.42 -0.65 -11.44
C LEU A 170 10.47 -1.21 -12.41
N CYS A 171 10.06 -1.98 -13.43
CA CYS A 171 10.93 -2.47 -14.50
C CYS A 171 11.70 -1.36 -15.21
N LEU A 172 11.11 -0.18 -15.44
CA LEU A 172 11.79 0.94 -16.09
C LEU A 172 12.92 1.48 -15.21
N ALA A 173 12.65 1.70 -13.93
CA ALA A 173 13.67 2.10 -12.95
C ALA A 173 14.76 1.02 -12.81
N CYS A 174 14.38 -0.26 -12.82
CA CYS A 174 15.30 -1.40 -12.77
C CYS A 174 16.27 -1.40 -13.96
N LYS A 175 15.78 -1.19 -15.17
CA LYS A 175 16.60 -1.08 -16.39
C LYS A 175 17.52 0.15 -16.37
N ARG A 176 17.01 1.30 -15.92
CA ARG A 176 17.85 2.52 -15.78
C ARG A 176 19.00 2.33 -14.79
N LYS A 177 18.78 1.52 -13.74
CA LYS A 177 19.80 1.17 -12.74
C LYS A 177 20.84 0.17 -13.27
N GLY A 178 20.60 -0.43 -14.44
CA GLY A 178 21.49 -1.41 -15.07
C GLY A 178 21.39 -2.81 -14.47
N ASN A 179 20.33 -3.12 -13.72
CA ASN A 179 20.15 -4.44 -13.15
C ASN A 179 19.84 -5.48 -14.23
N VAL A 180 20.40 -6.67 -14.09
CA VAL A 180 20.03 -7.84 -14.87
C VAL A 180 18.63 -8.28 -14.47
N CYS A 181 17.75 -8.55 -15.44
CA CYS A 181 16.40 -9.00 -15.16
C CYS A 181 16.43 -10.40 -14.52
N VAL A 182 15.96 -10.48 -13.28
CA VAL A 182 15.95 -11.74 -12.51
C VAL A 182 15.02 -12.79 -13.11
N THR A 183 13.93 -12.38 -13.76
CA THR A 183 13.01 -13.31 -14.45
C THR A 183 13.69 -13.92 -15.66
N VAL A 184 14.27 -13.09 -16.55
CA VAL A 184 14.90 -13.57 -17.78
C VAL A 184 16.18 -14.37 -17.51
N ALA A 185 17.02 -13.88 -16.60
CA ALA A 185 18.34 -14.50 -16.37
C ALA A 185 18.30 -15.69 -15.39
N LYS A 186 17.33 -15.76 -14.50
CA LYS A 186 17.30 -16.71 -13.40
C LYS A 186 15.95 -17.45 -13.24
N GLY A 187 14.94 -17.15 -14.04
CA GLY A 187 13.59 -17.72 -13.90
C GLY A 187 12.87 -17.32 -12.60
N ILE A 188 13.31 -16.25 -11.92
CA ILE A 188 12.71 -15.81 -10.66
C ILE A 188 11.46 -14.96 -10.94
N PRO A 189 10.27 -15.33 -10.45
CA PRO A 189 9.06 -14.53 -10.62
C PRO A 189 9.23 -13.12 -10.05
N CYS A 190 8.81 -12.09 -10.81
CA CYS A 190 8.99 -10.70 -10.43
C CYS A 190 7.75 -9.88 -10.80
N LEU A 191 7.14 -9.20 -9.81
CA LEU A 191 5.99 -8.35 -10.02
C LEU A 191 6.34 -6.90 -10.46
N GLY A 192 7.61 -6.62 -10.77
CA GLY A 192 8.08 -5.26 -11.09
C GLY A 192 7.41 -4.64 -12.32
N GLU A 193 6.90 -5.45 -13.24
CA GLU A 193 6.23 -5.01 -14.46
C GLU A 193 4.86 -4.37 -14.17
N VAL A 194 4.16 -4.89 -13.18
CA VAL A 194 2.83 -4.42 -12.75
C VAL A 194 2.87 -3.53 -11.53
N THR A 195 4.05 -3.34 -10.93
CA THR A 195 4.25 -2.58 -9.70
C THR A 195 4.74 -1.16 -10.00
N ARG A 196 4.20 -0.19 -9.28
CA ARG A 196 4.67 1.20 -9.28
C ARG A 196 6.10 1.30 -8.74
N THR A 197 6.92 2.16 -9.33
CA THR A 197 8.25 2.51 -8.81
C THR A 197 8.16 3.36 -7.54
N GLY A 198 9.28 3.58 -6.85
CA GLY A 198 9.41 4.42 -5.65
C GLY A 198 10.42 3.88 -4.63
N CYS A 199 10.65 2.56 -4.59
CA CYS A 199 11.55 1.91 -3.63
C CYS A 199 13.04 1.94 -4.02
N GLY A 200 13.43 2.63 -5.10
CA GLY A 200 14.80 2.60 -5.61
C GLY A 200 15.25 1.22 -6.13
N VAL A 201 14.29 0.35 -6.52
CA VAL A 201 14.56 -0.98 -7.10
C VAL A 201 15.30 -1.89 -6.12
N LEU A 202 14.90 -1.90 -4.86
CA LEU A 202 15.63 -2.62 -3.82
C LEU A 202 15.77 -4.13 -4.12
N CYS A 203 14.64 -4.84 -4.27
CA CYS A 203 14.65 -6.30 -4.41
C CYS A 203 15.43 -6.79 -5.63
N PRO A 204 15.20 -6.28 -6.86
CA PRO A 204 15.97 -6.72 -8.03
C PRO A 204 17.46 -6.39 -7.96
N SER A 205 17.87 -5.36 -7.21
CA SER A 205 19.28 -5.04 -7.00
C SER A 205 20.00 -6.08 -6.13
N TYR A 206 19.26 -6.95 -5.45
CA TYR A 206 19.76 -8.06 -4.62
C TYR A 206 19.28 -9.42 -5.12
N ASP A 207 19.13 -9.55 -6.45
CA ASP A 207 18.75 -10.81 -7.10
C ASP A 207 17.42 -11.42 -6.62
N ARG A 208 16.45 -10.58 -6.24
CA ARG A 208 15.12 -11.00 -5.81
C ARG A 208 14.05 -10.42 -6.74
N GLY A 209 12.98 -11.18 -6.97
CA GLY A 209 11.78 -10.66 -7.60
C GLY A 209 11.13 -9.55 -6.78
N CYS A 210 10.41 -8.65 -7.45
CA CYS A 210 9.62 -7.62 -6.80
C CYS A 210 8.41 -8.24 -6.09
N TYR A 211 8.11 -7.80 -4.86
CA TYR A 211 6.99 -8.25 -4.03
C TYR A 211 5.78 -7.30 -4.09
N ALA A 212 5.75 -6.37 -5.02
CA ALA A 212 4.65 -5.42 -5.25
C ALA A 212 4.28 -4.53 -4.04
N CYS A 213 5.20 -4.26 -3.11
CA CYS A 213 4.91 -3.49 -1.90
C CYS A 213 4.52 -2.02 -2.16
N PHE A 214 4.81 -1.46 -3.35
CA PHE A 214 4.37 -0.13 -3.79
C PHE A 214 3.01 -0.14 -4.51
N GLY A 215 2.38 -1.29 -4.60
CA GLY A 215 1.07 -1.44 -5.23
C GLY A 215 1.10 -1.42 -6.75
N PRO A 216 -0.05 -1.61 -7.38
CA PRO A 216 -0.15 -1.61 -8.83
C PRO A 216 0.15 -0.22 -9.40
N ARG A 217 0.86 -0.20 -10.54
CA ARG A 217 0.96 1.00 -11.37
C ARG A 217 -0.39 1.28 -12.04
N GLU A 218 -0.59 2.50 -12.52
CA GLU A 218 -1.72 2.78 -13.39
C GLU A 218 -1.71 1.84 -14.62
N GLN A 219 -2.83 1.29 -14.98
CA GLN A 219 -2.99 0.31 -16.06
C GLN A 219 -2.13 -0.97 -15.90
N ALA A 220 -1.90 -1.43 -14.66
CA ALA A 220 -1.23 -2.69 -14.40
C ALA A 220 -2.01 -3.88 -14.98
N ASN A 221 -1.38 -4.70 -15.83
CA ASN A 221 -1.98 -5.90 -16.36
C ASN A 221 -1.52 -7.14 -15.57
N ALA A 222 -2.04 -7.28 -14.34
CA ALA A 222 -1.72 -8.42 -13.48
C ALA A 222 -2.16 -9.76 -14.09
N ARG A 223 -3.25 -9.77 -14.85
CA ARG A 223 -3.74 -10.98 -15.53
C ARG A 223 -2.75 -11.51 -16.55
N SER A 224 -2.18 -10.65 -17.40
CA SER A 224 -1.18 -11.06 -18.39
C SER A 224 0.08 -11.61 -17.73
N LEU A 225 0.57 -10.94 -16.68
CA LEU A 225 1.74 -11.39 -15.94
C LEU A 225 1.50 -12.72 -15.21
N ALA A 226 0.33 -12.89 -14.60
CA ALA A 226 -0.05 -14.17 -14.00
C ALA A 226 -0.11 -15.29 -15.04
N GLY A 227 -0.70 -15.02 -16.21
CA GLY A 227 -0.72 -15.95 -17.35
C GLY A 227 0.68 -16.37 -17.80
N HIS A 228 1.61 -15.41 -17.86
CA HIS A 228 3.01 -15.71 -18.18
C HIS A 228 3.63 -16.68 -17.13
N PHE A 229 3.43 -16.45 -15.85
CA PHE A 229 3.96 -17.34 -14.81
C PHE A 229 3.35 -18.76 -14.86
N LEU A 230 2.06 -18.87 -15.20
CA LEU A 230 1.43 -20.18 -15.44
C LEU A 230 2.04 -20.91 -16.64
N LEU A 231 2.36 -20.19 -17.73
CA LEU A 231 3.03 -20.76 -18.90
C LEU A 231 4.44 -21.22 -18.62
N GLU A 232 5.15 -20.55 -17.70
CA GLU A 232 6.47 -20.99 -17.19
C GLU A 232 6.39 -22.19 -16.23
N GLY A 233 5.18 -22.74 -16.01
CA GLY A 233 4.95 -23.94 -15.21
C GLY A 233 4.85 -23.70 -13.70
N ILE A 234 4.69 -22.46 -13.26
CA ILE A 234 4.45 -22.16 -11.83
C ILE A 234 2.99 -22.55 -11.52
N PRO A 235 2.74 -23.35 -10.46
CA PRO A 235 1.39 -23.72 -10.05
C PRO A 235 0.50 -22.51 -9.78
N ASP A 236 -0.77 -22.59 -10.13
CA ASP A 236 -1.77 -21.53 -9.98
C ASP A 236 -1.82 -20.94 -8.56
N VAL A 237 -1.86 -21.80 -7.55
CA VAL A 237 -1.82 -21.42 -6.13
C VAL A 237 -0.54 -20.62 -5.79
N GLU A 238 0.59 -20.96 -6.39
CA GLU A 238 1.84 -20.23 -6.15
C GLU A 238 1.84 -18.89 -6.87
N VAL A 239 1.31 -18.83 -8.10
CA VAL A 239 1.11 -17.56 -8.81
C VAL A 239 0.18 -16.65 -8.01
N GLY A 240 -0.94 -17.17 -7.52
CA GLY A 240 -1.84 -16.42 -6.63
C GLY A 240 -1.13 -15.88 -5.39
N ARG A 241 -0.25 -16.67 -4.77
CA ARG A 241 0.56 -16.24 -3.60
C ARG A 241 1.56 -15.13 -3.92
N LEU A 242 2.08 -15.05 -5.16
CA LEU A 242 2.95 -13.94 -5.56
C LEU A 242 2.21 -12.59 -5.45
N PHE A 243 0.93 -12.56 -5.82
CA PHE A 243 0.08 -11.36 -5.71
C PHE A 243 -0.47 -11.16 -4.29
N ALA A 244 -0.52 -12.20 -3.45
CA ALA A 244 -0.99 -12.17 -2.08
C ALA A 244 0.05 -11.58 -1.12
N GLY A 245 0.53 -10.37 -1.41
CA GLY A 245 1.55 -9.66 -0.63
C GLY A 245 0.99 -8.43 0.09
N PHE A 246 1.85 -7.43 0.25
CA PHE A 246 1.58 -6.20 1.01
C PHE A 246 0.44 -5.34 0.46
N THR A 247 0.11 -5.48 -0.81
CA THR A 247 -0.91 -4.69 -1.52
C THR A 247 -1.93 -5.59 -2.24
N ALA A 248 -2.10 -6.81 -1.73
CA ALA A 248 -2.98 -7.82 -2.32
C ALA A 248 -4.43 -7.34 -2.50
N TYR A 249 -4.93 -6.48 -1.63
CA TYR A 249 -6.32 -6.02 -1.67
C TYR A 249 -6.58 -4.91 -2.70
N ASN A 250 -5.55 -4.34 -3.32
CA ASN A 250 -5.71 -3.40 -4.43
C ASN A 250 -5.99 -4.12 -5.76
N GLU A 251 -6.91 -3.57 -6.55
CA GLU A 251 -7.07 -4.01 -7.93
C GLU A 251 -5.85 -3.58 -8.79
N PRO A 252 -5.37 -4.41 -9.70
CA PRO A 252 -5.91 -5.72 -10.14
C PRO A 252 -5.32 -6.93 -9.38
N PHE A 253 -4.55 -6.74 -8.31
CA PHE A 253 -3.94 -7.84 -7.55
C PHE A 253 -4.99 -8.65 -6.79
N ARG A 254 -5.99 -7.97 -6.22
CA ARG A 254 -7.12 -8.62 -5.54
C ARG A 254 -7.83 -9.63 -6.44
N THR A 255 -8.08 -9.24 -7.69
CA THR A 255 -8.65 -10.13 -8.70
C THR A 255 -7.75 -11.34 -8.95
N ALA A 256 -6.44 -11.14 -9.13
CA ALA A 256 -5.50 -12.24 -9.34
C ALA A 256 -5.46 -13.21 -8.15
N VAL A 257 -5.39 -12.70 -6.91
CA VAL A 257 -5.41 -13.53 -5.69
C VAL A 257 -6.69 -14.36 -5.60
N THR A 258 -7.84 -13.74 -5.84
CA THR A 258 -9.14 -14.40 -5.73
C THR A 258 -9.30 -15.51 -6.78
N GLN A 259 -8.93 -15.24 -8.04
CA GLN A 259 -9.13 -16.17 -9.15
C GLN A 259 -8.13 -17.32 -9.19
N LEU A 260 -6.91 -17.12 -8.67
CA LEU A 260 -5.86 -18.15 -8.67
C LEU A 260 -5.75 -18.93 -7.35
N GLY A 261 -6.68 -18.71 -6.41
CA GLY A 261 -6.65 -19.42 -5.14
C GLY A 261 -5.41 -19.16 -4.30
N GLY A 262 -4.83 -17.97 -4.40
CA GLY A 262 -3.61 -17.57 -3.67
C GLY A 262 -3.73 -17.56 -2.15
N THR A 263 -4.94 -17.81 -1.64
CA THR A 263 -5.27 -17.97 -0.23
C THR A 263 -5.95 -19.32 -0.02
N ARG A 264 -5.75 -19.96 1.13
CA ARG A 264 -6.37 -21.26 1.43
C ARG A 264 -7.90 -21.15 1.39
N GLY A 265 -8.53 -21.97 0.54
CA GLY A 265 -9.99 -22.09 0.43
C GLY A 265 -10.62 -21.36 -0.76
N ALA A 266 -9.89 -20.56 -1.52
CA ALA A 266 -10.38 -20.05 -2.79
C ALA A 266 -10.25 -21.16 -3.86
N THR A 267 -11.36 -21.54 -4.49
CA THR A 267 -11.34 -22.38 -5.69
C THR A 267 -10.89 -21.52 -6.88
N PRO A 268 -9.93 -21.97 -7.68
CA PRO A 268 -9.53 -21.26 -8.91
C PRO A 268 -10.74 -21.06 -9.82
N ASP A 269 -10.88 -19.85 -10.36
CA ASP A 269 -11.91 -19.58 -11.36
C ASP A 269 -11.49 -20.23 -12.71
N ALA A 270 -12.37 -21.00 -13.32
CA ALA A 270 -12.11 -21.72 -14.57
C ALA A 270 -11.64 -20.81 -15.73
N ASP A 271 -12.07 -19.54 -15.71
CA ASP A 271 -11.72 -18.53 -16.73
C ASP A 271 -10.22 -18.24 -16.84
N TRP A 272 -9.43 -18.41 -15.76
CA TRP A 272 -7.99 -18.17 -15.81
C TRP A 272 -7.22 -19.31 -16.46
N ALA A 273 -7.64 -20.54 -16.24
CA ALA A 273 -7.05 -21.71 -16.91
C ALA A 273 -7.30 -21.63 -18.43
N GLU A 274 -8.50 -21.18 -18.82
CA GLU A 274 -8.87 -21.00 -20.23
C GLU A 274 -8.12 -19.82 -20.87
N ALA A 275 -7.91 -18.72 -20.14
CA ALA A 275 -7.11 -17.59 -20.61
C ALA A 275 -5.62 -17.93 -20.77
N ALA A 276 -5.04 -18.74 -19.90
CA ALA A 276 -3.68 -19.24 -20.03
C ALA A 276 -3.55 -20.15 -21.26
N ALA A 277 -4.53 -21.06 -21.47
CA ALA A 277 -4.58 -21.93 -22.63
C ALA A 277 -4.78 -21.15 -23.96
N ALA A 278 -5.49 -20.02 -23.93
CA ALA A 278 -5.68 -19.15 -25.11
C ALA A 278 -4.38 -18.42 -25.50
N LEU A 279 -3.58 -17.99 -24.52
CA LEU A 279 -2.25 -17.41 -24.78
C LEU A 279 -1.29 -18.41 -25.41
N HIS A 280 -1.38 -19.70 -25.04
CA HIS A 280 -0.59 -20.77 -25.65
C HIS A 280 -0.93 -21.03 -27.11
N ARG A 281 -2.23 -20.92 -27.49
CA ARG A 281 -2.69 -21.15 -28.86
C ARG A 281 -2.30 -20.04 -29.84
N GLY A 282 -2.08 -18.82 -29.37
CA GLY A 282 -1.73 -17.66 -30.20
C GLY A 282 -0.24 -17.51 -30.53
N GLY A 283 0.64 -18.28 -29.89
CA GLY A 283 2.10 -18.18 -30.05
C GLY A 283 2.74 -19.06 -31.13
N HIS A 284 1.98 -19.94 -31.79
CA HIS A 284 2.52 -20.89 -32.77
C HIS A 284 2.20 -20.60 -34.25
N ASP A 285 1.41 -19.54 -34.54
CA ASP A 285 1.04 -19.20 -35.93
C ASP A 285 1.79 -17.98 -36.50
N ALA A 286 2.91 -17.61 -35.92
CA ALA A 286 3.84 -16.61 -36.49
C ALA A 286 5.20 -17.27 -36.74
N GLY A 287 5.26 -18.12 -37.78
CA GLY A 287 6.47 -18.66 -38.37
C GLY A 287 6.78 -17.96 -39.67
#